data_cd1c31ce756cced832575881b1eb7717
#
_entry.id   cd1c31ce756cced832575881b1eb7717
#
_cell.length_a   1.000
_cell.length_b   1.000
_cell.length_c   1.000
_cell.angle_alpha   90.00
_cell.angle_beta   90.00
_cell.angle_gamma   90.00
#
_symmetry.space_group_name_H-M   'P 1'
#
loop_
_entity.id
_entity.type
_entity.pdbx_description
1 polymer ?
#
loop_
_entity_poly.entity_id
_entity_poly.type
_entity_poly.pdbx_seq_one_letter_code
_entity_poly.pdbx_strand_id
1 'polypeptide(L)'
;HVRLTGVIGAAGRFKQGMDLANQRAILKKAFSLKKISHVAISINSPGGSPVQSHLIYSYIKQLAKEKKVKVIIFAEDVAASGGYLISCAGDEIYANSSSIIGSIGVISASFGFKELIKKIGIERRVYTAGKNKSTLDPFMEEKQEDIERLKNIQLDLHKDFIEVVENS
;
A
#
# COMPACT_ATOMS: atom_id res chain seq x y z
N HIS A 1 16.55 2.56 15.44
CA HIS A 1 15.10 2.76 15.30
C HIS A 1 14.81 3.53 14.02
N VAL A 2 13.80 3.09 13.27
CA VAL A 2 13.24 3.77 12.08
C VAL A 2 11.75 3.97 12.32
N ARG A 3 11.20 5.11 11.88
CA ARG A 3 9.75 5.37 11.93
C ARG A 3 9.21 5.52 10.51
N LEU A 4 8.22 4.70 10.18
CA LEU A 4 7.48 4.72 8.92
C LEU A 4 6.07 5.28 9.19
N THR A 5 5.76 6.46 8.66
CA THR A 5 4.49 7.13 8.98
C THR A 5 3.85 7.77 7.75
N GLY A 6 2.52 7.76 7.72
CA GLY A 6 1.71 8.39 6.69
C GLY A 6 1.14 7.42 5.67
N VAL A 7 0.50 7.97 4.62
CA VAL A 7 -0.08 7.21 3.52
C VAL A 7 1.02 6.63 2.63
N ILE A 8 0.88 5.36 2.25
CA ILE A 8 1.84 4.68 1.38
C ILE A 8 1.55 5.01 -0.08
N GLY A 9 2.61 5.43 -0.80
CA GLY A 9 2.55 5.87 -2.19
C GLY A 9 2.50 7.39 -2.33
N ALA A 10 2.06 7.86 -3.50
CA ALA A 10 1.97 9.30 -3.76
C ALA A 10 0.85 9.96 -2.94
N ALA A 11 1.19 10.86 -2.05
CA ALA A 11 0.24 11.54 -1.18
C ALA A 11 -0.27 12.89 -1.70
N GLY A 12 0.00 13.22 -2.98
CA GLY A 12 -0.44 14.46 -3.62
C GLY A 12 0.63 15.53 -3.74
N ARG A 13 0.27 16.67 -4.35
CA ARG A 13 1.19 17.72 -4.80
C ARG A 13 2.02 18.37 -3.69
N PHE A 14 1.53 18.34 -2.44
CA PHE A 14 2.13 19.02 -1.28
C PHE A 14 2.46 18.11 -0.10
N LYS A 15 2.19 16.80 -0.20
CA LYS A 15 2.55 15.84 0.84
C LYS A 15 3.36 14.72 0.22
N GLN A 16 4.54 14.52 0.75
CA GLN A 16 5.38 13.39 0.39
C GLN A 16 4.79 12.14 1.02
N GLY A 17 4.39 11.18 0.18
CA GLY A 17 3.93 9.88 0.65
C GLY A 17 5.11 8.99 1.05
N MET A 18 4.79 7.92 1.76
CA MET A 18 5.75 6.88 2.11
C MET A 18 5.91 5.92 0.92
N ASP A 19 7.02 5.99 0.23
CA ASP A 19 7.40 5.07 -0.84
C ASP A 19 8.80 4.51 -0.62
N LEU A 20 9.18 3.46 -1.35
CA LEU A 20 10.51 2.86 -1.20
C LEU A 20 11.64 3.83 -1.52
N ALA A 21 11.47 4.71 -2.53
CA ALA A 21 12.51 5.65 -2.93
C ALA A 21 12.88 6.57 -1.76
N ASN A 22 11.88 7.09 -1.05
CA ASN A 22 12.06 7.97 0.10
C ASN A 22 12.56 7.23 1.35
N GLN A 23 12.14 5.96 1.55
CA GLN A 23 12.51 5.19 2.75
C GLN A 23 13.83 4.44 2.61
N ARG A 24 14.29 4.20 1.38
CA ARG A 24 15.46 3.37 1.09
C ARG A 24 16.73 3.81 1.83
N ALA A 25 17.02 5.09 1.85
CA ALA A 25 18.23 5.62 2.48
C ALA A 25 18.24 5.41 4.00
N ILE A 26 17.13 5.71 4.68
CA ILE A 26 17.00 5.56 6.13
C ILE A 26 17.00 4.10 6.55
N LEU A 27 16.30 3.23 5.83
CA LEU A 27 16.32 1.79 6.07
C LEU A 27 17.74 1.24 5.89
N LYS A 28 18.39 1.49 4.76
CA LYS A 28 19.77 1.06 4.52
C LYS A 28 20.73 1.53 5.62
N LYS A 29 20.62 2.80 6.05
CA LYS A 29 21.43 3.33 7.15
C LYS A 29 21.21 2.59 8.46
N ALA A 30 19.95 2.34 8.84
CA ALA A 30 19.62 1.63 10.07
C ALA A 30 20.21 0.22 10.10
N PHE A 31 20.06 -0.55 9.01
CA PHE A 31 20.62 -1.90 8.89
C PHE A 31 22.14 -1.95 8.70
N SER A 32 22.81 -0.82 8.43
CA SER A 32 24.26 -0.73 8.24
C SER A 32 25.03 -0.34 9.52
N LEU A 33 24.33 -0.11 10.62
CA LEU A 33 24.98 0.19 11.90
C LEU A 33 25.77 -1.01 12.40
N LYS A 34 26.92 -0.75 13.03
CA LYS A 34 27.81 -1.81 13.53
C LYS A 34 27.29 -2.37 14.86
N LYS A 35 27.47 -3.66 15.07
CA LYS A 35 27.17 -4.35 16.34
C LYS A 35 25.71 -4.30 16.76
N ILE A 36 24.78 -4.21 15.81
CA ILE A 36 23.35 -4.34 16.10
C ILE A 36 22.91 -5.79 15.95
N SER A 37 22.01 -6.23 16.79
CA SER A 37 21.31 -7.51 16.71
C SER A 37 19.88 -7.36 16.21
N HIS A 38 19.30 -6.16 16.39
CA HIS A 38 17.90 -5.87 16.06
C HIS A 38 17.76 -4.49 15.41
N VAL A 39 16.78 -4.37 14.53
CA VAL A 39 16.29 -3.09 14.01
C VAL A 39 14.84 -2.93 14.45
N ALA A 40 14.56 -1.87 15.21
CA ALA A 40 13.21 -1.49 15.59
C ALA A 40 12.60 -0.59 14.52
N ILE A 41 11.38 -0.90 14.08
CA ILE A 41 10.63 -0.08 13.12
C ILE A 41 9.26 0.24 13.73
N SER A 42 8.98 1.54 13.93
CA SER A 42 7.64 1.99 14.28
C SER A 42 6.83 2.26 13.02
N ILE A 43 5.57 1.83 13.01
CA ILE A 43 4.65 2.02 11.90
C ILE A 43 3.41 2.77 12.36
N ASN A 44 3.10 3.88 11.69
CA ASN A 44 1.84 4.62 11.85
C ASN A 44 1.28 4.96 10.47
N SER A 45 0.53 4.02 9.88
CA SER A 45 0.06 4.12 8.50
C SER A 45 -1.31 3.46 8.30
N PRO A 46 -2.25 4.13 7.65
CA PRO A 46 -3.53 3.55 7.22
C PRO A 46 -3.39 2.64 5.99
N GLY A 47 -2.19 2.53 5.41
CA GLY A 47 -1.95 1.84 4.16
C GLY A 47 -1.86 2.78 2.96
N GLY A 48 -2.16 2.26 1.78
CA GLY A 48 -2.10 2.98 0.51
C GLY A 48 -1.73 2.06 -0.65
N SER A 49 -0.77 2.45 -1.48
CA SER A 49 -0.36 1.72 -2.68
C SER A 49 0.10 0.29 -2.36
N PRO A 50 -0.55 -0.75 -2.92
CA PRO A 50 -0.13 -2.15 -2.71
C PRO A 50 1.31 -2.40 -3.18
N VAL A 51 1.68 -1.85 -4.34
CA VAL A 51 3.02 -2.00 -4.90
C VAL A 51 4.09 -1.42 -3.97
N GLN A 52 3.88 -0.20 -3.46
CA GLN A 52 4.85 0.43 -2.56
C GLN A 52 4.94 -0.29 -1.21
N SER A 53 3.82 -0.80 -0.70
CA SER A 53 3.79 -1.61 0.51
C SER A 53 4.63 -2.88 0.34
N HIS A 54 4.45 -3.57 -0.76
CA HIS A 54 5.21 -4.79 -1.08
C HIS A 54 6.70 -4.53 -1.30
N LEU A 55 7.04 -3.42 -1.98
CA LEU A 55 8.45 -3.04 -2.20
C LEU A 55 9.16 -2.71 -0.88
N ILE A 56 8.50 -1.99 0.04
CA ILE A 56 9.07 -1.67 1.35
C ILE A 56 9.21 -2.93 2.20
N TYR A 57 8.16 -3.77 2.26
CA TYR A 57 8.19 -5.09 2.92
C TYR A 57 9.37 -5.93 2.45
N SER A 58 9.47 -6.15 1.14
CA SER A 58 10.51 -6.98 0.54
C SER A 58 11.90 -6.41 0.79
N TYR A 59 12.06 -5.09 0.76
CA TYR A 59 13.33 -4.44 1.03
C TYR A 59 13.77 -4.61 2.49
N ILE A 60 12.84 -4.52 3.45
CA ILE A 60 13.13 -4.78 4.87
C ILE A 60 13.56 -6.24 5.07
N LYS A 61 12.82 -7.21 4.51
CA LYS A 61 13.16 -8.65 4.58
C LYS A 61 14.54 -8.93 3.96
N GLN A 62 14.84 -8.30 2.81
CA GLN A 62 16.14 -8.42 2.16
C GLN A 62 17.26 -7.90 3.07
N LEU A 63 17.14 -6.70 3.62
CA LEU A 63 18.15 -6.11 4.50
C LEU A 63 18.36 -6.94 5.77
N ALA A 64 17.27 -7.43 6.39
CA ALA A 64 17.32 -8.30 7.56
C ALA A 64 18.12 -9.57 7.28
N LYS A 65 17.82 -10.23 6.17
CA LYS A 65 18.52 -11.44 5.72
C LYS A 65 20.00 -11.18 5.41
N GLU A 66 20.32 -10.12 4.65
CA GLU A 66 21.71 -9.77 4.30
C GLU A 66 22.56 -9.44 5.52
N LYS A 67 21.99 -8.74 6.50
CA LYS A 67 22.70 -8.30 7.71
C LYS A 67 22.61 -9.28 8.87
N LYS A 68 21.77 -10.31 8.75
CA LYS A 68 21.49 -11.29 9.82
C LYS A 68 21.04 -10.62 11.12
N VAL A 69 20.15 -9.63 11.01
CA VAL A 69 19.55 -8.91 12.15
C VAL A 69 18.07 -9.16 12.19
N LYS A 70 17.52 -9.23 13.39
CA LYS A 70 16.07 -9.34 13.59
C LYS A 70 15.39 -7.99 13.43
N VAL A 71 14.15 -8.02 12.99
CA VAL A 71 13.30 -6.84 12.84
C VAL A 71 12.18 -6.91 13.87
N ILE A 72 12.03 -5.87 14.67
CA ILE A 72 10.95 -5.74 15.65
C ILE A 72 10.07 -4.57 15.22
N ILE A 73 8.80 -4.85 14.99
CA ILE A 73 7.80 -3.85 14.59
C ILE A 73 7.03 -3.36 15.81
N PHE A 74 6.82 -2.06 15.85
CA PHE A 74 5.94 -1.40 16.82
C PHE A 74 4.84 -0.67 16.05
N ALA A 75 3.62 -1.19 16.12
CA ALA A 75 2.45 -0.48 15.60
C ALA A 75 2.11 0.67 16.56
N GLU A 76 2.08 1.89 16.03
CA GLU A 76 1.61 3.07 16.76
C GLU A 76 0.07 3.11 16.74
N ASP A 77 -0.56 4.23 16.39
CA ASP A 77 -2.02 4.35 16.36
C ASP A 77 -2.65 3.41 15.31
N VAL A 78 -2.02 3.34 14.13
CA VAL A 78 -2.55 2.57 12.98
C VAL A 78 -1.43 1.81 12.27
N ALA A 79 -1.61 0.51 12.08
CA ALA A 79 -0.86 -0.30 11.13
C ALA A 79 -1.86 -1.12 10.31
N ALA A 80 -2.53 -0.46 9.37
CA ALA A 80 -3.64 -1.04 8.63
C ALA A 80 -3.34 -1.17 7.12
N SER A 81 -3.98 -2.17 6.48
CA SER A 81 -3.83 -2.43 5.05
C SER A 81 -2.34 -2.55 4.66
N GLY A 82 -1.84 -1.76 3.72
CA GLY A 82 -0.43 -1.74 3.35
C GLY A 82 0.53 -1.48 4.52
N GLY A 83 0.10 -0.76 5.59
CA GLY A 83 0.87 -0.60 6.82
C GLY A 83 1.04 -1.92 7.56
N TYR A 84 -0.01 -2.74 7.61
CA TYR A 84 0.07 -4.08 8.19
C TYR A 84 0.92 -5.03 7.31
N LEU A 85 0.78 -4.93 5.98
CA LEU A 85 1.64 -5.69 5.06
C LEU A 85 3.13 -5.40 5.31
N ILE A 86 3.51 -4.13 5.52
CA ILE A 86 4.89 -3.78 5.89
C ILE A 86 5.25 -4.35 7.26
N SER A 87 4.31 -4.37 8.21
CA SER A 87 4.54 -4.92 9.56
C SER A 87 4.87 -6.41 9.53
N CYS A 88 4.35 -7.15 8.56
CA CYS A 88 4.68 -8.56 8.33
C CYS A 88 6.16 -8.80 7.94
N ALA A 89 6.95 -7.74 7.72
CA ALA A 89 8.39 -7.88 7.55
C ALA A 89 9.14 -8.12 8.87
N GLY A 90 8.48 -7.93 10.02
CA GLY A 90 9.05 -8.16 11.35
C GLY A 90 9.15 -9.63 11.72
N ASP A 91 10.10 -9.95 12.58
CA ASP A 91 10.15 -11.23 13.29
C ASP A 91 9.22 -11.21 14.51
N GLU A 92 8.91 -10.02 15.02
CA GLU A 92 7.98 -9.78 16.12
C GLU A 92 7.21 -8.49 15.89
N ILE A 93 5.91 -8.49 16.18
CA ILE A 93 5.03 -7.33 16.05
C ILE A 93 4.40 -7.01 17.40
N TYR A 94 4.64 -5.80 17.88
CA TYR A 94 4.06 -5.26 19.11
C TYR A 94 3.08 -4.15 18.79
N ALA A 95 1.98 -4.13 19.51
CA ALA A 95 0.93 -3.13 19.37
C ALA A 95 0.34 -2.76 20.75
N ASN A 96 -0.19 -1.56 20.86
CA ASN A 96 -1.05 -1.19 21.98
C ASN A 96 -2.44 -1.82 21.79
N SER A 97 -3.13 -2.08 22.91
CA SER A 97 -4.51 -2.60 22.86
C SER A 97 -5.50 -1.69 22.10
N SER A 98 -5.17 -0.42 21.97
CA SER A 98 -5.95 0.59 21.22
C SER A 98 -5.45 0.83 19.80
N SER A 99 -4.38 0.16 19.37
CA SER A 99 -3.88 0.28 17.99
C SER A 99 -4.85 -0.36 17.02
N ILE A 100 -5.06 0.26 15.86
CA ILE A 100 -5.85 -0.29 14.76
C ILE A 100 -4.91 -1.10 13.86
N ILE A 101 -5.14 -2.42 13.79
CA ILE A 101 -4.28 -3.35 13.05
C ILE A 101 -5.13 -4.18 12.09
N GLY A 102 -4.53 -4.62 10.99
CA GLY A 102 -5.17 -5.52 10.02
C GLY A 102 -5.67 -4.77 8.79
N SER A 103 -6.99 -4.75 8.54
CA SER A 103 -7.55 -4.25 7.28
C SER A 103 -6.94 -4.97 6.07
N ILE A 104 -6.88 -6.32 6.15
CA ILE A 104 -6.33 -7.19 5.11
C ILE A 104 -7.34 -7.27 3.97
N GLY A 105 -7.21 -6.36 3.00
CA GLY A 105 -8.14 -6.26 1.89
C GLY A 105 -7.71 -5.23 0.85
N VAL A 106 -8.41 -5.24 -0.28
CA VAL A 106 -8.18 -4.33 -1.41
C VAL A 106 -9.46 -3.61 -1.75
N ILE A 107 -9.41 -2.29 -1.85
CA ILE A 107 -10.54 -1.45 -2.22
C ILE A 107 -10.19 -0.59 -3.44
N SER A 108 -11.16 -0.44 -4.34
CA SER A 108 -11.19 0.61 -5.35
C SER A 108 -12.51 1.35 -5.21
N ALA A 109 -12.45 2.65 -5.02
CA ALA A 109 -13.64 3.48 -4.88
C ALA A 109 -13.57 4.66 -5.85
N SER A 110 -14.65 4.93 -6.55
CA SER A 110 -14.80 6.07 -7.45
C SER A 110 -16.23 6.60 -7.42
N PHE A 111 -16.47 7.70 -8.13
CA PHE A 111 -17.81 8.28 -8.28
C PHE A 111 -18.22 8.19 -9.74
N GLY A 112 -19.49 7.89 -10.01
CA GLY A 112 -20.09 7.97 -11.34
C GLY A 112 -20.75 9.32 -11.57
N PHE A 113 -20.35 10.05 -12.59
CA PHE A 113 -20.85 11.39 -12.92
C PHE A 113 -21.62 11.45 -14.25
N LYS A 114 -21.89 10.30 -14.90
CA LYS A 114 -22.59 10.24 -16.19
C LYS A 114 -23.89 11.01 -16.19
N GLU A 115 -24.77 10.75 -15.23
CA GLU A 115 -26.08 11.42 -15.15
C GLU A 115 -25.96 12.90 -14.74
N LEU A 116 -24.95 13.25 -13.95
CA LEU A 116 -24.70 14.64 -13.55
C LEU A 116 -24.33 15.49 -14.77
N ILE A 117 -23.33 15.10 -15.55
CA ILE A 117 -22.88 15.86 -16.72
C ILE A 117 -23.99 16.01 -17.76
N LYS A 118 -24.84 14.96 -17.95
CA LYS A 118 -26.01 15.00 -18.80
C LYS A 118 -27.01 16.07 -18.35
N LYS A 119 -27.31 16.16 -17.04
CA LYS A 119 -28.25 17.17 -16.49
C LYS A 119 -27.79 18.60 -16.69
N ILE A 120 -26.47 18.84 -16.69
CA ILE A 120 -25.91 20.19 -16.89
C ILE A 120 -25.50 20.47 -18.35
N GLY A 121 -25.87 19.58 -19.28
CA GLY A 121 -25.66 19.78 -20.72
C GLY A 121 -24.21 19.60 -21.19
N ILE A 122 -23.37 18.87 -20.42
CA ILE A 122 -21.99 18.55 -20.80
C ILE A 122 -21.94 17.19 -21.49
N GLU A 123 -21.29 17.14 -22.63
CA GLU A 123 -21.04 15.93 -23.40
C GLU A 123 -19.59 15.46 -23.22
N ARG A 124 -19.40 14.22 -22.73
CA ARG A 124 -18.09 13.58 -22.62
C ARG A 124 -17.70 12.97 -23.95
N ARG A 125 -16.62 13.43 -24.59
CA ARG A 125 -16.07 12.89 -25.83
C ARG A 125 -14.72 12.23 -25.56
N VAL A 126 -14.60 10.94 -25.85
CA VAL A 126 -13.38 10.17 -25.62
C VAL A 126 -12.95 9.50 -26.92
N TYR A 127 -11.75 9.79 -27.35
CA TYR A 127 -11.12 9.19 -28.53
C TYR A 127 -9.92 8.39 -28.08
N THR A 128 -9.97 7.06 -28.26
CA THR A 128 -8.90 6.16 -27.79
C THR A 128 -8.44 5.24 -28.88
N ALA A 129 -7.15 4.91 -28.87
CA ALA A 129 -6.60 3.77 -29.56
C ALA A 129 -6.27 2.68 -28.54
N GLY A 130 -6.89 1.51 -28.71
CA GLY A 130 -6.83 0.38 -27.77
C GLY A 130 -8.14 0.14 -27.00
N LYS A 131 -8.60 -1.14 -27.00
CA LYS A 131 -9.91 -1.57 -26.50
C LYS A 131 -10.19 -1.14 -25.03
N ASN A 132 -9.18 -1.12 -24.19
CA ASN A 132 -9.35 -0.93 -22.75
C ASN A 132 -8.72 0.38 -22.22
N LYS A 133 -8.57 1.39 -23.07
CA LYS A 133 -7.86 2.61 -22.69
C LYS A 133 -8.67 3.57 -21.79
N SER A 134 -10.01 3.46 -21.79
CA SER A 134 -10.93 4.25 -20.98
C SER A 134 -11.74 3.38 -20.01
N THR A 135 -11.08 2.38 -19.42
CA THR A 135 -11.69 1.49 -18.42
C THR A 135 -12.18 2.30 -17.22
N LEU A 136 -13.43 2.08 -16.81
CA LEU A 136 -14.06 2.71 -15.63
C LEU A 136 -13.99 4.25 -15.61
N ASP A 137 -14.15 4.90 -16.78
CA ASP A 137 -14.26 6.36 -16.86
C ASP A 137 -15.50 6.82 -16.07
N PRO A 138 -15.35 7.69 -15.06
CA PRO A 138 -16.44 8.09 -14.16
C PRO A 138 -17.54 8.90 -14.87
N PHE A 139 -17.31 9.38 -16.09
CA PHE A 139 -18.27 10.14 -16.89
C PHE A 139 -18.95 9.30 -17.97
N MET A 140 -18.68 8.01 -18.01
CA MET A 140 -19.26 7.05 -18.94
C MET A 140 -20.03 5.96 -18.21
N GLU A 141 -20.76 5.15 -18.97
CA GLU A 141 -21.39 3.95 -18.44
C GLU A 141 -20.35 2.88 -18.11
N GLU A 142 -20.47 2.28 -16.93
CA GLU A 142 -19.61 1.16 -16.57
C GLU A 142 -19.92 -0.06 -17.43
N LYS A 143 -18.88 -0.69 -17.93
CA LYS A 143 -18.99 -1.94 -18.68
C LYS A 143 -18.75 -3.11 -17.74
N GLN A 144 -19.59 -4.13 -17.84
CA GLN A 144 -19.47 -5.34 -17.02
C GLN A 144 -18.09 -5.99 -17.13
N GLU A 145 -17.52 -6.02 -18.35
CA GLU A 145 -16.16 -6.54 -18.59
C GLU A 145 -15.07 -5.78 -17.80
N ASP A 146 -15.24 -4.47 -17.62
CA ASP A 146 -14.28 -3.64 -16.91
C ASP A 146 -14.39 -3.86 -15.39
N ILE A 147 -15.62 -4.01 -14.89
CA ILE A 147 -15.90 -4.35 -13.48
C ILE A 147 -15.29 -5.73 -13.15
N GLU A 148 -15.51 -6.74 -13.99
CA GLU A 148 -14.97 -8.09 -13.80
C GLU A 148 -13.44 -8.09 -13.81
N ARG A 149 -12.83 -7.34 -14.72
CA ARG A 149 -11.37 -7.19 -14.77
C ARG A 149 -10.82 -6.54 -13.50
N LEU A 150 -11.46 -5.47 -13.00
CA LEU A 150 -11.07 -4.84 -11.75
C LEU A 150 -11.19 -5.81 -10.58
N LYS A 151 -12.30 -6.53 -10.48
CA LYS A 151 -12.50 -7.54 -9.41
C LYS A 151 -11.44 -8.63 -9.44
N ASN A 152 -11.05 -9.11 -10.62
CA ASN A 152 -9.98 -10.12 -10.72
C ASN A 152 -8.64 -9.58 -10.23
N ILE A 153 -8.29 -8.35 -10.61
CA ILE A 153 -7.06 -7.68 -10.09
C ILE A 153 -7.12 -7.55 -8.57
N GLN A 154 -8.28 -7.17 -8.01
CA GLN A 154 -8.46 -7.06 -6.55
C GLN A 154 -8.31 -8.41 -5.86
N LEU A 155 -8.85 -9.48 -6.43
CA LEU A 155 -8.72 -10.84 -5.89
C LEU A 155 -7.28 -11.31 -5.89
N ASP A 156 -6.53 -11.08 -6.97
CA ASP A 156 -5.12 -11.43 -7.04
C ASP A 156 -4.30 -10.67 -5.99
N LEU A 157 -4.46 -9.36 -5.88
CA LEU A 157 -3.79 -8.54 -4.87
C LEU A 157 -4.17 -8.94 -3.43
N HIS A 158 -5.43 -9.32 -3.20
CA HIS A 158 -5.88 -9.80 -1.89
C HIS A 158 -5.25 -11.14 -1.53
N LYS A 159 -5.16 -12.05 -2.50
CA LYS A 159 -4.49 -13.34 -2.32
C LYS A 159 -3.01 -13.15 -1.97
N ASP A 160 -2.29 -12.31 -2.71
CA ASP A 160 -0.90 -11.98 -2.42
C ASP A 160 -0.75 -11.42 -0.99
N PHE A 161 -1.68 -10.57 -0.54
CA PHE A 161 -1.66 -10.04 0.81
C PHE A 161 -1.86 -11.12 1.87
N ILE A 162 -2.83 -12.04 1.67
CA ILE A 162 -3.07 -13.17 2.56
C ILE A 162 -1.80 -14.03 2.66
N GLU A 163 -1.18 -14.37 1.52
CA GLU A 163 0.07 -15.16 1.49
C GLU A 163 1.21 -14.50 2.29
N VAL A 164 1.34 -13.18 2.23
CA VAL A 164 2.32 -12.45 3.05
C VAL A 164 2.03 -12.59 4.53
N VAL A 165 0.75 -12.48 4.93
CA VAL A 165 0.35 -12.59 6.35
C VAL A 165 0.53 -13.99 6.88
N GLU A 166 0.17 -15.01 6.10
CA GLU A 166 0.31 -16.43 6.50
C GLU A 166 1.77 -16.87 6.65
N ASN A 167 2.68 -16.22 5.92
CA ASN A 167 4.11 -16.53 5.94
C ASN A 167 4.94 -15.60 6.85
N SER A 168 4.31 -14.78 7.66
CA SER A 168 4.96 -13.82 8.56
C SER A 168 5.17 -14.31 9.99
#